data_26233a8c9bfda6ada7b3148dda8b336e
#
_entry.id   26233a8c9bfda6ada7b3148dda8b336e
#
_cell.length_a   1.000
_cell.length_b   1.000
_cell.length_c   1.000
_cell.angle_alpha   90.00
_cell.angle_beta   90.00
_cell.angle_gamma   90.00
#
_symmetry.space_group_name_H-M   'P 1'
#
loop_
_entity.id
_entity.type
_entity.pdbx_description
1 polymer ?
#
loop_
_entity_poly.entity_id
_entity_poly.type
_entity_poly.pdbx_seq_one_letter_code
_entity_poly.pdbx_strand_id
1 'polypeptide(L)'
;MTNIQCKQTILEVIIFDIFIGIDISKYKHDFCIISNTGEIIVENSSFENNQKGFQSFLDQLKSYDKTQVRIAFEATGHYSLNLELFLTNQDYSFMKLNPLVVHQFLKARSLRRTKTDKADSLTIASYLMSVPFNPNSKVLYHIYSLKSLCRVREQLIKERSKFSVLLTNELDKSFPELKPFFNNNISSTLLYILDKYKNVDHIALIKDYDSIYKISFLYY
;
A
#
# COMPACT_ATOMS: atom_id res chain seq x y z
N MET A 1 -5.40 40.53 -61.14
CA MET A 1 -4.67 40.35 -59.89
C MET A 1 -5.65 39.72 -58.87
N THR A 2 -5.65 38.41 -58.80
CA THR A 2 -6.59 37.61 -58.03
C THR A 2 -5.90 37.14 -56.76
N ASN A 3 -6.34 37.65 -55.64
CA ASN A 3 -5.91 37.25 -54.30
C ASN A 3 -6.48 35.83 -53.99
N ILE A 4 -5.62 34.83 -54.06
CA ILE A 4 -5.91 33.51 -53.55
C ILE A 4 -5.58 33.54 -52.04
N GLN A 5 -6.59 33.83 -51.23
CA GLN A 5 -6.52 33.56 -49.78
C GLN A 5 -6.53 32.05 -49.58
N CYS A 6 -5.37 31.51 -49.27
CA CYS A 6 -5.23 30.15 -48.78
C CYS A 6 -5.88 30.09 -47.40
N LYS A 7 -7.12 29.56 -47.33
CA LYS A 7 -7.74 29.12 -46.08
C LYS A 7 -6.97 27.92 -45.58
N GLN A 8 -6.00 28.16 -44.68
CA GLN A 8 -5.50 27.11 -43.82
C GLN A 8 -6.67 26.69 -42.90
N THR A 9 -7.31 25.61 -43.26
CA THR A 9 -8.17 24.86 -42.37
C THR A 9 -7.27 24.29 -41.28
N ILE A 10 -7.17 24.99 -40.17
CA ILE A 10 -6.65 24.41 -38.94
C ILE A 10 -7.65 23.32 -38.57
N LEU A 11 -7.31 22.07 -38.86
CA LEU A 11 -7.92 20.93 -38.22
C LEU A 11 -7.58 21.10 -36.74
N GLU A 12 -8.52 21.65 -35.98
CA GLU A 12 -8.54 21.52 -34.54
C GLU A 12 -8.56 20.01 -34.27
N VAL A 13 -7.39 19.45 -33.96
CA VAL A 13 -7.29 18.12 -33.38
C VAL A 13 -8.04 18.22 -32.08
N ILE A 14 -9.27 17.77 -32.06
CA ILE A 14 -10.06 17.66 -30.82
C ILE A 14 -9.32 16.66 -29.95
N ILE A 15 -8.58 17.19 -29.00
CA ILE A 15 -7.85 16.40 -28.01
C ILE A 15 -8.89 15.82 -27.08
N PHE A 16 -9.26 14.56 -27.28
CA PHE A 16 -10.17 13.86 -26.39
C PHE A 16 -9.38 13.31 -25.19
N ASP A 17 -9.55 13.92 -24.03
CA ASP A 17 -9.08 13.31 -22.78
C ASP A 17 -9.86 12.00 -22.52
N ILE A 18 -9.10 10.97 -22.17
CA ILE A 18 -9.62 9.64 -21.83
C ILE A 18 -9.48 9.46 -20.32
N PHE A 19 -10.60 9.12 -19.67
CA PHE A 19 -10.67 8.95 -18.23
C PHE A 19 -10.80 7.46 -17.89
N ILE A 20 -9.85 6.95 -17.12
CA ILE A 20 -9.78 5.54 -16.74
C ILE A 20 -9.94 5.44 -15.23
N GLY A 21 -11.00 4.79 -14.81
CA GLY A 21 -11.23 4.42 -13.42
C GLY A 21 -10.84 2.96 -13.21
N ILE A 22 -10.03 2.70 -12.20
CA ILE A 22 -9.59 1.34 -11.87
C ILE A 22 -10.01 1.03 -10.44
N ASP A 23 -10.76 -0.05 -10.27
CA ASP A 23 -11.06 -0.65 -8.97
C ASP A 23 -9.96 -1.66 -8.62
N ILE A 24 -9.31 -1.43 -7.47
CA ILE A 24 -8.14 -2.18 -7.03
C ILE A 24 -8.55 -3.37 -6.18
N SER A 25 -8.17 -4.56 -6.59
CA SER A 25 -8.30 -5.75 -5.76
C SER A 25 -6.99 -6.57 -5.69
N LYS A 26 -6.97 -7.59 -4.84
CA LYS A 26 -5.74 -8.36 -4.53
C LYS A 26 -5.15 -9.07 -5.75
N TYR A 27 -5.99 -9.70 -6.56
CA TYR A 27 -5.55 -10.59 -7.64
C TYR A 27 -5.77 -10.02 -9.03
N LYS A 28 -6.80 -9.21 -9.21
CA LYS A 28 -7.16 -8.56 -10.47
C LYS A 28 -7.67 -7.16 -10.21
N HIS A 29 -7.59 -6.32 -11.19
CA HIS A 29 -8.14 -4.97 -11.18
C HIS A 29 -9.22 -4.87 -12.25
N ASP A 30 -10.37 -4.31 -11.90
CA ASP A 30 -11.45 -4.03 -12.85
C ASP A 30 -11.34 -2.57 -13.30
N PHE A 31 -11.56 -2.29 -14.59
CA PHE A 31 -11.43 -0.93 -15.10
C PHE A 31 -12.50 -0.58 -16.12
N CYS A 32 -12.74 0.72 -16.24
CA CYS A 32 -13.63 1.33 -17.21
C CYS A 32 -12.90 2.49 -17.91
N ILE A 33 -13.14 2.68 -19.19
CA ILE A 33 -12.63 3.81 -19.98
C ILE A 33 -13.81 4.62 -20.49
N ILE A 34 -13.82 5.93 -20.20
CA ILE A 34 -14.81 6.88 -20.71
C ILE A 34 -14.11 8.03 -21.45
N SER A 35 -14.81 8.58 -22.44
CA SER A 35 -14.36 9.78 -23.15
C SER A 35 -14.67 11.04 -22.34
N ASN A 36 -14.14 12.18 -22.76
CA ASN A 36 -14.46 13.49 -22.20
C ASN A 36 -15.95 13.90 -22.38
N THR A 37 -16.67 13.24 -23.30
CA THR A 37 -18.12 13.42 -23.47
C THR A 37 -18.95 12.56 -22.53
N GLY A 38 -18.30 11.66 -21.75
CA GLY A 38 -18.94 10.70 -20.87
C GLY A 38 -19.39 9.41 -21.57
N GLU A 39 -19.02 9.21 -22.83
CA GLU A 39 -19.29 7.97 -23.55
C GLU A 39 -18.39 6.83 -23.01
N ILE A 40 -18.98 5.68 -22.75
CA ILE A 40 -18.27 4.50 -22.27
C ILE A 40 -17.59 3.82 -23.47
N ILE A 41 -16.26 3.87 -23.52
CA ILE A 41 -15.46 3.24 -24.58
C ILE A 41 -15.19 1.79 -24.24
N VAL A 42 -14.85 1.52 -22.99
CA VAL A 42 -14.64 0.17 -22.44
C VAL A 42 -15.45 0.05 -21.16
N GLU A 43 -16.45 -0.80 -21.21
CA GLU A 43 -17.26 -1.12 -20.04
C GLU A 43 -16.70 -2.39 -19.39
N ASN A 44 -16.29 -2.29 -18.14
CA ASN A 44 -16.03 -3.41 -17.27
C ASN A 44 -15.06 -4.48 -17.84
N SER A 45 -13.85 -4.07 -18.13
CA SER A 45 -12.75 -4.96 -18.44
C SER A 45 -11.89 -5.20 -17.20
N SER A 46 -11.05 -6.23 -17.21
CA SER A 46 -10.19 -6.53 -16.07
C SER A 46 -8.80 -7.00 -16.51
N PHE A 47 -7.82 -6.81 -15.63
CA PHE A 47 -6.47 -7.32 -15.80
C PHE A 47 -5.92 -7.85 -14.47
N GLU A 48 -5.04 -8.84 -14.53
CA GLU A 48 -4.44 -9.45 -13.35
C GLU A 48 -3.42 -8.51 -12.68
N ASN A 49 -3.28 -8.61 -11.35
CA ASN A 49 -2.28 -7.86 -10.58
C ASN A 49 -0.88 -8.51 -10.72
N ASN A 50 -0.41 -8.62 -11.96
CA ASN A 50 0.92 -9.13 -12.30
C ASN A 50 1.43 -8.49 -13.61
N GLN A 51 2.69 -8.75 -13.95
CA GLN A 51 3.34 -8.16 -15.12
C GLN A 51 2.59 -8.41 -16.43
N LYS A 52 2.03 -9.61 -16.62
CA LYS A 52 1.27 -9.95 -17.85
C LYS A 52 -0.04 -9.17 -17.93
N GLY A 53 -0.76 -9.08 -16.81
CA GLY A 53 -2.00 -8.31 -16.74
C GLY A 53 -1.75 -6.82 -16.96
N PHE A 54 -0.71 -6.25 -16.38
CA PHE A 54 -0.35 -4.85 -16.61
C PHE A 54 0.03 -4.58 -18.07
N GLN A 55 0.74 -5.50 -18.72
CA GLN A 55 1.05 -5.37 -20.13
C GLN A 55 -0.21 -5.43 -21.01
N SER A 56 -1.12 -6.37 -20.73
CA SER A 56 -2.42 -6.46 -21.41
C SER A 56 -3.25 -5.19 -21.26
N PHE A 57 -3.22 -4.57 -20.08
CA PHE A 57 -3.86 -3.28 -19.85
C PHE A 57 -3.23 -2.17 -20.69
N LEU A 58 -1.89 -2.07 -20.73
CA LEU A 58 -1.21 -1.09 -21.58
C LEU A 58 -1.50 -1.29 -23.07
N ASP A 59 -1.62 -2.54 -23.54
CA ASP A 59 -1.92 -2.83 -24.93
C ASP A 59 -3.26 -2.23 -25.37
N GLN A 60 -4.22 -2.13 -24.43
CA GLN A 60 -5.50 -1.45 -24.69
C GLN A 60 -5.36 0.08 -24.74
N LEU A 61 -4.32 0.64 -24.14
CA LEU A 61 -4.06 2.08 -24.12
C LEU A 61 -3.18 2.57 -25.27
N LYS A 62 -2.61 1.66 -26.06
CA LYS A 62 -1.67 2.01 -27.17
C LYS A 62 -2.27 2.93 -28.24
N SER A 63 -3.58 2.90 -28.41
CA SER A 63 -4.29 3.75 -29.38
C SER A 63 -4.44 5.21 -28.91
N TYR A 64 -4.14 5.51 -27.65
CA TYR A 64 -4.31 6.82 -27.06
C TYR A 64 -2.95 7.48 -26.77
N ASP A 65 -2.86 8.79 -26.97
CA ASP A 65 -1.68 9.55 -26.55
C ASP A 65 -1.63 9.57 -25.00
N LYS A 66 -0.46 9.29 -24.42
CA LYS A 66 -0.27 9.29 -22.97
C LYS A 66 -0.62 10.63 -22.32
N THR A 67 -0.47 11.74 -23.03
CA THR A 67 -0.81 13.08 -22.56
C THR A 67 -2.31 13.28 -22.39
N GLN A 68 -3.12 12.50 -23.09
CA GLN A 68 -4.58 12.52 -23.07
C GLN A 68 -5.18 11.51 -22.05
N VAL A 69 -4.37 10.58 -21.57
CA VAL A 69 -4.84 9.54 -20.66
C VAL A 69 -4.80 10.04 -19.21
N ARG A 70 -5.95 10.02 -18.55
CA ARG A 70 -6.11 10.32 -17.14
C ARG A 70 -6.52 9.04 -16.41
N ILE A 71 -5.68 8.57 -15.50
CA ILE A 71 -5.92 7.33 -14.74
C ILE A 71 -6.21 7.69 -13.30
N ALA A 72 -7.22 7.06 -12.69
CA ALA A 72 -7.44 7.14 -11.26
C ALA A 72 -7.85 5.80 -10.68
N PHE A 73 -7.52 5.61 -9.40
CA PHE A 73 -7.92 4.45 -8.62
C PHE A 73 -8.01 4.82 -7.13
N GLU A 74 -8.76 4.03 -6.37
CA GLU A 74 -8.85 4.23 -4.93
C GLU A 74 -7.57 3.76 -4.21
N ALA A 75 -7.19 4.51 -3.16
CA ALA A 75 -6.05 4.18 -2.30
C ALA A 75 -6.40 3.01 -1.35
N THR A 76 -6.56 1.80 -1.89
CA THR A 76 -6.92 0.60 -1.15
C THR A 76 -5.68 -0.16 -0.66
N GLY A 77 -5.20 0.17 0.53
CA GLY A 77 -4.08 -0.54 1.19
C GLY A 77 -2.81 -0.61 0.34
N HIS A 78 -2.22 -1.82 0.25
CA HIS A 78 -0.95 -2.06 -0.47
C HIS A 78 -1.14 -2.67 -1.87
N TYR A 79 -2.37 -3.05 -2.24
CA TYR A 79 -2.62 -3.76 -3.51
C TYR A 79 -2.40 -2.89 -4.75
N SER A 80 -2.52 -1.56 -4.63
CA SER A 80 -2.25 -0.62 -5.71
C SER A 80 -0.76 -0.42 -6.01
N LEU A 81 0.15 -0.81 -5.10
CA LEU A 81 1.57 -0.49 -5.20
C LEU A 81 2.22 -1.00 -6.48
N ASN A 82 1.94 -2.25 -6.87
CA ASN A 82 2.50 -2.84 -8.08
C ASN A 82 2.06 -2.08 -9.33
N LEU A 83 0.77 -1.72 -9.40
CA LEU A 83 0.22 -0.91 -10.49
C LEU A 83 0.83 0.49 -10.51
N GLU A 84 0.97 1.14 -9.36
CA GLU A 84 1.60 2.46 -9.24
C GLU A 84 3.03 2.47 -9.78
N LEU A 85 3.83 1.48 -9.38
CA LEU A 85 5.21 1.32 -9.84
C LEU A 85 5.25 1.07 -11.35
N PHE A 86 4.37 0.21 -11.84
CA PHE A 86 4.30 -0.10 -13.25
C PHE A 86 3.92 1.13 -14.09
N LEU A 87 2.86 1.86 -13.72
CA LEU A 87 2.43 3.08 -14.40
C LEU A 87 3.53 4.16 -14.37
N THR A 88 4.21 4.31 -13.22
CA THR A 88 5.33 5.25 -13.07
C THR A 88 6.48 4.90 -14.02
N ASN A 89 6.85 3.62 -14.13
CA ASN A 89 7.91 3.14 -15.03
C ASN A 89 7.55 3.29 -16.51
N GLN A 90 6.26 3.34 -16.81
CA GLN A 90 5.73 3.54 -18.17
C GLN A 90 5.40 5.01 -18.46
N ASP A 91 5.76 5.94 -17.55
CA ASP A 91 5.50 7.39 -17.67
C ASP A 91 4.02 7.75 -17.83
N TYR A 92 3.10 6.96 -17.28
CA TYR A 92 1.70 7.33 -17.15
C TYR A 92 1.46 8.14 -15.89
N SER A 93 0.68 9.22 -16.03
CA SER A 93 0.20 10.01 -14.89
C SER A 93 -1.06 9.39 -14.30
N PHE A 94 -1.15 9.32 -12.98
CA PHE A 94 -2.31 8.79 -12.28
C PHE A 94 -2.63 9.57 -11.02
N MET A 95 -3.88 9.49 -10.58
CA MET A 95 -4.40 10.11 -9.36
C MET A 95 -4.93 9.04 -8.40
N LYS A 96 -4.45 9.07 -7.15
CA LYS A 96 -4.98 8.21 -6.08
C LYS A 96 -6.11 8.94 -5.37
N LEU A 97 -7.26 8.32 -5.34
CA LEU A 97 -8.47 8.88 -4.75
C LEU A 97 -8.65 8.40 -3.31
N ASN A 98 -9.16 9.29 -2.48
CA ASN A 98 -9.60 8.90 -1.15
C ASN A 98 -10.94 8.12 -1.28
N PRO A 99 -11.01 6.87 -0.76
CA PRO A 99 -12.23 6.06 -0.81
C PRO A 99 -13.48 6.76 -0.26
N LEU A 100 -13.33 7.58 0.77
CA LEU A 100 -14.46 8.34 1.34
C LEU A 100 -15.06 9.33 0.34
N VAL A 101 -14.22 9.97 -0.46
CA VAL A 101 -14.69 10.97 -1.45
C VAL A 101 -15.42 10.29 -2.61
N VAL A 102 -14.86 9.18 -3.12
CA VAL A 102 -15.52 8.38 -4.17
C VAL A 102 -16.89 7.85 -3.69
N HIS A 103 -16.94 7.33 -2.47
CA HIS A 103 -18.17 6.85 -1.86
C HIS A 103 -19.22 7.97 -1.66
N GLN A 104 -18.80 9.18 -1.26
CA GLN A 104 -19.70 10.33 -1.16
C GLN A 104 -20.24 10.74 -2.53
N PHE A 105 -19.40 10.75 -3.56
CA PHE A 105 -19.80 11.02 -4.93
C PHE A 105 -20.83 10.01 -5.45
N LEU A 106 -20.59 8.72 -5.19
CA LEU A 106 -21.54 7.66 -5.53
C LEU A 106 -22.89 7.88 -4.85
N LYS A 107 -22.90 8.21 -3.55
CA LYS A 107 -24.14 8.51 -2.81
C LYS A 107 -24.89 9.71 -3.37
N ALA A 108 -24.20 10.74 -3.81
CA ALA A 108 -24.81 11.93 -4.39
C ALA A 108 -25.46 11.67 -5.76
N ARG A 109 -24.92 10.73 -6.56
CA ARG A 109 -25.43 10.38 -7.90
C ARG A 109 -26.48 9.28 -7.90
N SER A 110 -26.49 8.38 -6.92
CA SER A 110 -27.34 7.19 -6.92
C SER A 110 -28.36 7.23 -5.82
N LEU A 111 -29.64 7.35 -6.20
CA LEU A 111 -30.78 7.05 -5.34
C LEU A 111 -31.02 5.54 -5.15
N ARG A 112 -30.30 4.68 -5.87
CA ARG A 112 -30.41 3.21 -5.82
C ARG A 112 -29.19 2.56 -5.19
N ARG A 113 -29.43 1.71 -4.20
CA ARG A 113 -28.42 0.95 -3.40
C ARG A 113 -27.96 -0.37 -4.05
N THR A 114 -27.81 -0.49 -5.33
CA THR A 114 -27.26 -1.72 -5.91
C THR A 114 -25.74 -1.61 -6.02
N LYS A 115 -25.06 -2.21 -5.06
CA LYS A 115 -23.59 -2.41 -5.08
C LYS A 115 -23.29 -3.55 -6.05
N THR A 116 -22.69 -3.23 -7.19
CA THR A 116 -22.05 -4.23 -8.06
C THR A 116 -20.63 -3.74 -8.31
N ASP A 117 -19.65 -4.63 -8.25
CA ASP A 117 -18.22 -4.34 -8.51
C ASP A 117 -18.00 -3.62 -9.84
N LYS A 118 -18.91 -3.84 -10.80
CA LYS A 118 -18.99 -3.14 -12.09
C LYS A 118 -19.27 -1.64 -11.99
N ALA A 119 -19.92 -1.21 -10.91
CA ALA A 119 -20.27 0.20 -10.70
C ALA A 119 -19.08 1.01 -10.15
N ASP A 120 -18.10 0.34 -9.54
CA ASP A 120 -17.03 1.01 -8.80
C ASP A 120 -16.00 1.63 -9.76
N SER A 121 -15.51 0.91 -10.77
CA SER A 121 -14.57 1.44 -11.77
C SER A 121 -15.20 2.56 -12.62
N LEU A 122 -16.46 2.41 -13.02
CA LEU A 122 -17.20 3.48 -13.74
C LEU A 122 -17.43 4.71 -12.85
N THR A 123 -17.68 4.49 -11.56
CA THR A 123 -17.83 5.60 -10.59
C THR A 123 -16.52 6.36 -10.44
N ILE A 124 -15.39 5.65 -10.35
CA ILE A 124 -14.06 6.24 -10.28
C ILE A 124 -13.77 7.06 -11.54
N ALA A 125 -14.04 6.52 -12.73
CA ALA A 125 -13.84 7.22 -14.00
C ALA A 125 -14.74 8.48 -14.10
N SER A 126 -16.01 8.36 -13.70
CA SER A 126 -16.96 9.48 -13.69
C SER A 126 -16.59 10.57 -12.69
N TYR A 127 -16.09 10.18 -11.52
CA TYR A 127 -15.55 11.13 -10.55
C TYR A 127 -14.34 11.86 -11.12
N LEU A 128 -13.39 11.11 -11.70
CA LEU A 128 -12.18 11.67 -12.30
C LEU A 128 -12.50 12.70 -13.38
N MET A 129 -13.52 12.46 -14.21
CA MET A 129 -13.98 13.41 -15.22
C MET A 129 -14.56 14.69 -14.61
N SER A 130 -15.11 14.63 -13.39
CA SER A 130 -15.80 15.75 -12.74
C SER A 130 -14.89 16.66 -11.90
N VAL A 131 -13.62 16.28 -11.71
CA VAL A 131 -12.67 17.01 -10.87
C VAL A 131 -11.39 17.36 -11.64
N PRO A 132 -10.65 18.41 -11.24
CA PRO A 132 -9.34 18.68 -11.82
C PRO A 132 -8.39 17.51 -11.64
N PHE A 133 -7.70 17.10 -12.70
CA PHE A 133 -6.71 16.04 -12.64
C PHE A 133 -5.43 16.54 -11.97
N ASN A 134 -5.19 16.10 -10.75
CA ASN A 134 -3.99 16.39 -9.99
C ASN A 134 -3.17 15.09 -9.84
N PRO A 135 -2.23 14.80 -10.74
CA PRO A 135 -1.48 13.56 -10.70
C PRO A 135 -0.64 13.46 -9.42
N ASN A 136 -0.57 12.27 -8.86
CA ASN A 136 0.31 12.02 -7.74
C ASN A 136 1.77 12.23 -8.14
N SER A 137 2.56 12.84 -7.25
CA SER A 137 4.00 12.91 -7.43
C SER A 137 4.60 11.52 -7.56
N LYS A 138 5.59 11.34 -8.43
CA LYS A 138 6.31 10.06 -8.59
C LYS A 138 6.82 9.60 -7.22
N VAL A 139 6.29 8.50 -6.73
CA VAL A 139 6.74 7.90 -5.47
C VAL A 139 8.02 7.14 -5.73
N LEU A 140 9.12 7.58 -5.11
CA LEU A 140 10.38 6.86 -5.19
C LEU A 140 10.26 5.54 -4.40
N TYR A 141 10.45 4.42 -5.08
CA TYR A 141 10.34 3.06 -4.52
C TYR A 141 11.07 2.89 -3.17
N HIS A 142 12.27 3.43 -3.06
CA HIS A 142 13.06 3.35 -1.83
C HIS A 142 12.41 4.07 -0.63
N ILE A 143 11.68 5.16 -0.85
CA ILE A 143 10.92 5.86 0.21
C ILE A 143 9.77 4.99 0.71
N TYR A 144 9.10 4.29 -0.22
CA TYR A 144 8.02 3.38 0.15
C TYR A 144 8.53 2.18 0.95
N SER A 145 9.62 1.58 0.51
CA SER A 145 10.30 0.48 1.21
C SER A 145 10.76 0.91 2.61
N LEU A 146 11.35 2.10 2.73
CA LEU A 146 11.77 2.64 4.02
C LEU A 146 10.58 2.84 4.98
N LYS A 147 9.48 3.44 4.50
CA LYS A 147 8.25 3.58 5.29
C LYS A 147 7.70 2.23 5.76
N SER A 148 7.74 1.21 4.90
CA SER A 148 7.30 -0.14 5.25
C SER A 148 8.18 -0.74 6.35
N LEU A 149 9.49 -0.66 6.22
CA LEU A 149 10.44 -1.13 7.23
C LEU A 149 10.26 -0.40 8.58
N CYS A 150 10.05 0.92 8.56
CA CYS A 150 9.77 1.68 9.77
C CYS A 150 8.50 1.17 10.50
N ARG A 151 7.43 0.87 9.76
CA ARG A 151 6.18 0.32 10.33
C ARG A 151 6.40 -1.06 10.94
N VAL A 152 7.12 -1.94 10.24
CA VAL A 152 7.47 -3.27 10.77
C VAL A 152 8.31 -3.13 12.03
N ARG A 153 9.31 -2.24 12.06
CA ARG A 153 10.11 -1.97 13.25
C ARG A 153 9.25 -1.50 14.44
N GLU A 154 8.33 -0.57 14.20
CA GLU A 154 7.41 -0.10 15.25
C GLU A 154 6.54 -1.23 15.83
N GLN A 155 6.02 -2.10 14.95
CA GLN A 155 5.24 -3.26 15.37
C GLN A 155 6.08 -4.21 16.22
N LEU A 156 7.28 -4.55 15.79
CA LEU A 156 8.17 -5.43 16.53
C LEU A 156 8.54 -4.85 17.91
N ILE A 157 8.76 -3.54 18.00
CA ILE A 157 9.01 -2.88 19.30
C ILE A 157 7.79 -3.01 20.23
N LYS A 158 6.58 -2.79 19.71
CA LYS A 158 5.34 -2.95 20.49
C LYS A 158 5.14 -4.40 20.97
N GLU A 159 5.39 -5.36 20.10
CA GLU A 159 5.30 -6.79 20.42
C GLU A 159 6.35 -7.19 21.48
N ARG A 160 7.61 -6.75 21.29
CA ARG A 160 8.65 -6.97 22.28
C ARG A 160 8.24 -6.45 23.66
N SER A 161 7.66 -5.25 23.73
CA SER A 161 7.21 -4.67 24.99
C SER A 161 6.10 -5.52 25.65
N LYS A 162 5.14 -6.03 24.87
CA LYS A 162 4.10 -6.93 25.36
C LYS A 162 4.70 -8.22 25.94
N PHE A 163 5.61 -8.86 25.20
CA PHE A 163 6.26 -10.08 25.66
C PHE A 163 7.13 -9.83 26.91
N SER A 164 7.79 -8.68 26.99
CA SER A 164 8.54 -8.30 28.19
C SER A 164 7.65 -8.19 29.44
N VAL A 165 6.45 -7.61 29.30
CA VAL A 165 5.48 -7.54 30.39
C VAL A 165 4.98 -8.94 30.78
N LEU A 166 4.64 -9.79 29.81
CA LEU A 166 4.20 -11.16 30.07
C LEU A 166 5.28 -11.97 30.80
N LEU A 167 6.51 -11.92 30.32
CA LEU A 167 7.65 -12.61 30.94
C LEU A 167 7.89 -12.09 32.38
N THR A 168 7.82 -10.78 32.58
CA THR A 168 7.92 -10.18 33.90
C THR A 168 6.87 -10.74 34.85
N ASN A 169 5.61 -10.79 34.42
CA ASN A 169 4.50 -11.30 35.25
C ASN A 169 4.68 -12.80 35.59
N GLU A 170 5.18 -13.59 34.66
CA GLU A 170 5.44 -15.02 34.94
C GLU A 170 6.64 -15.22 35.86
N LEU A 171 7.70 -14.42 35.72
CA LEU A 171 8.83 -14.45 36.63
C LEU A 171 8.42 -14.01 38.08
N ASP A 172 7.58 -12.99 38.20
CA ASP A 172 7.09 -12.54 39.51
C ASP A 172 6.26 -13.62 40.24
N LYS A 173 5.61 -14.53 39.46
CA LYS A 173 4.86 -15.65 40.03
C LYS A 173 5.73 -16.86 40.39
N SER A 174 6.69 -17.18 39.50
CA SER A 174 7.46 -18.42 39.57
C SER A 174 8.82 -18.27 40.23
N PHE A 175 9.48 -17.12 40.07
CA PHE A 175 10.81 -16.87 40.61
C PHE A 175 11.08 -15.37 40.81
N PRO A 176 10.44 -14.74 41.84
CA PRO A 176 10.54 -13.30 42.04
C PRO A 176 11.95 -12.83 42.39
N GLU A 177 12.79 -13.69 43.01
CA GLU A 177 14.17 -13.38 43.40
C GLU A 177 15.13 -13.23 42.21
N LEU A 178 14.79 -13.75 41.05
CA LEU A 178 15.67 -13.73 39.89
C LEU A 178 15.84 -12.32 39.29
N LYS A 179 14.79 -11.52 39.25
CA LYS A 179 14.80 -10.19 38.65
C LYS A 179 15.78 -9.19 39.27
N PRO A 180 15.91 -9.10 40.63
CA PRO A 180 16.87 -8.21 41.25
C PRO A 180 18.31 -8.44 40.81
N PHE A 181 18.72 -9.69 40.53
CA PHE A 181 20.05 -10.00 40.02
C PHE A 181 20.35 -9.37 38.63
N PHE A 182 19.34 -9.00 37.89
CA PHE A 182 19.44 -8.37 36.56
C PHE A 182 18.98 -6.91 36.57
N ASN A 183 19.03 -6.24 37.70
CA ASN A 183 18.58 -4.85 37.89
C ASN A 183 17.15 -4.61 37.39
N ASN A 184 16.28 -5.57 37.55
CA ASN A 184 14.90 -5.61 37.06
C ASN A 184 14.77 -5.47 35.52
N ASN A 185 15.85 -5.71 34.79
CA ASN A 185 15.87 -5.65 33.31
C ASN A 185 15.83 -7.06 32.70
N ILE A 186 15.11 -7.19 31.60
CA ILE A 186 15.14 -8.39 30.76
C ILE A 186 16.35 -8.27 29.83
N SER A 187 17.51 -8.76 30.33
CA SER A 187 18.77 -8.79 29.58
C SER A 187 18.89 -10.05 28.72
N SER A 188 19.80 -10.04 27.73
CA SER A 188 20.14 -11.22 26.94
C SER A 188 20.64 -12.36 27.83
N THR A 189 21.38 -12.05 28.88
CA THR A 189 21.89 -13.01 29.87
C THR A 189 20.74 -13.69 30.63
N LEU A 190 19.75 -12.92 31.08
CA LEU A 190 18.55 -13.48 31.74
C LEU A 190 17.80 -14.42 30.80
N LEU A 191 17.57 -14.02 29.56
CA LEU A 191 16.91 -14.86 28.56
C LEU A 191 17.68 -16.15 28.28
N TYR A 192 19.00 -16.08 28.17
CA TYR A 192 19.85 -17.25 28.00
C TYR A 192 19.75 -18.22 29.17
N ILE A 193 19.75 -17.72 30.43
CA ILE A 193 19.60 -18.54 31.64
C ILE A 193 18.25 -19.25 31.65
N LEU A 194 17.18 -18.52 31.36
CA LEU A 194 15.82 -19.08 31.31
C LEU A 194 15.68 -20.15 30.22
N ASP A 195 16.27 -19.94 29.06
CA ASP A 195 16.24 -20.93 27.96
C ASP A 195 17.04 -22.19 28.31
N LYS A 196 18.22 -22.01 28.90
CA LYS A 196 19.13 -23.13 29.25
C LYS A 196 18.59 -23.97 30.40
N TYR A 197 18.07 -23.39 31.44
CA TYR A 197 17.73 -24.09 32.68
C TYR A 197 16.23 -24.39 32.85
N LYS A 198 15.36 -23.91 32.03
CA LYS A 198 13.90 -24.21 31.87
C LYS A 198 13.09 -24.55 33.14
N ASN A 199 13.74 -24.75 34.31
CA ASN A 199 13.15 -25.08 35.61
C ASN A 199 13.77 -24.24 36.69
N VAL A 200 12.94 -23.66 37.56
CA VAL A 200 13.31 -22.83 38.70
C VAL A 200 14.26 -23.58 39.63
N ASP A 201 14.00 -24.86 39.89
CA ASP A 201 14.82 -25.69 40.78
C ASP A 201 16.25 -25.83 40.25
N HIS A 202 16.43 -25.93 38.95
CA HIS A 202 17.76 -26.00 38.34
C HIS A 202 18.51 -24.68 38.42
N ILE A 203 17.80 -23.54 38.36
CA ILE A 203 18.41 -22.21 38.52
C ILE A 203 18.81 -22.00 39.99
N ALA A 204 17.99 -22.45 40.95
CA ALA A 204 18.28 -22.34 42.37
C ALA A 204 19.48 -23.20 42.81
N LEU A 205 19.79 -24.27 42.08
CA LEU A 205 20.94 -25.15 42.31
C LEU A 205 22.27 -24.59 41.78
N ILE A 206 22.27 -23.48 41.02
CA ILE A 206 23.49 -22.82 40.54
C ILE A 206 24.18 -22.17 41.73
N LYS A 207 25.01 -22.93 42.44
CA LYS A 207 25.79 -22.45 43.62
C LYS A 207 26.93 -21.54 43.22
N ASP A 208 27.31 -21.48 41.95
CA ASP A 208 28.47 -20.77 41.46
C ASP A 208 28.05 -19.45 40.77
N TYR A 209 27.96 -18.39 41.59
CA TYR A 209 27.70 -17.03 41.12
C TYR A 209 28.74 -16.56 40.08
N ASP A 210 29.99 -17.05 40.14
CA ASP A 210 31.01 -16.70 39.17
C ASP A 210 30.68 -17.24 37.76
N SER A 211 29.96 -18.34 37.68
CA SER A 211 29.49 -18.88 36.40
C SER A 211 28.44 -17.95 35.73
N ILE A 212 27.60 -17.30 36.50
CA ILE A 212 26.61 -16.34 35.99
C ILE A 212 27.31 -15.07 35.51
N TYR A 213 28.30 -14.58 36.25
CA TYR A 213 29.13 -13.44 35.83
C TYR A 213 29.95 -13.72 34.59
N LYS A 214 30.54 -14.90 34.43
CA LYS A 214 31.28 -15.31 33.22
C LYS A 214 30.38 -15.37 31.98
N ILE A 215 29.14 -15.78 32.12
CA ILE A 215 28.19 -15.79 31.04
C ILE A 215 27.83 -14.36 30.61
N SER A 216 27.77 -13.38 31.52
CA SER A 216 27.51 -11.98 31.18
C SER A 216 28.62 -11.36 30.32
N PHE A 217 29.88 -11.81 30.46
CA PHE A 217 31.03 -11.35 29.67
C PHE A 217 31.10 -11.94 28.25
N LEU A 218 30.40 -13.05 27.98
CA LEU A 218 30.43 -13.72 26.67
C LEU A 218 29.40 -13.18 25.68
N TYR A 219 28.49 -12.34 26.15
CA TYR A 219 27.36 -11.80 25.36
C TYR A 219 27.28 -10.26 25.34
N TYR A 220 28.37 -9.58 25.69
CA TYR A 220 28.65 -8.17 25.40
C TYR A 220 29.68 -8.10 24.24
#